data_482395fd8bfe05e6c8198c3f48667d1b
#
_entry.id   482395fd8bfe05e6c8198c3f48667d1b
#
_cell.length_a   1.000
_cell.length_b   1.000
_cell.length_c   1.000
_cell.angle_alpha   90.00
_cell.angle_beta   90.00
_cell.angle_gamma   90.00
#
_symmetry.space_group_name_H-M   'P 1'
#
loop_
_entity.id
_entity.type
_entity.pdbx_description
1 polymer ?
#
loop_
_entity_poly.entity_id
_entity_poly.type
_entity_poly.pdbx_seq_one_letter_code
_entity_poly.pdbx_strand_id
1 'polypeptide(L)'
;MAFAAVTGIGGVAILASQTNGLTAGLGAANIALYAAVYTPLKVVSISNTWVGAVVGAIPPLMGWTAATGQLDPGALVLSATLYLWQMPHFMALAWMCREDYARGGYSMLSRFDPTGRRTAACALRNCMYLLPVGMLAAALGVTTNAFAYESAFITGAMTVTAAAFYSSPTNAAARTLFRASLLHLPLFMAALLLHRVPHNQERAAQWKVSLASPSSVFAASPVLRSPEQSHAAQGTMRTICVAPFPFLPVPTESVSWSSQAESSSDIGSVSESEASLKPGV
;
A
#
# COMPACT_ATOMS: atom_id res chain seq x y z
N MET A 1 9.59 -30.59 5.63
CA MET A 1 10.66 -29.60 5.93
C MET A 1 11.39 -29.18 4.65
N ALA A 2 11.94 -30.07 3.82
CA ALA A 2 12.70 -29.73 2.62
C ALA A 2 11.93 -28.81 1.64
N PHE A 3 10.65 -29.09 1.34
CA PHE A 3 9.81 -28.25 0.48
C PHE A 3 9.72 -26.81 0.98
N ALA A 4 9.44 -26.62 2.27
CA ALA A 4 9.32 -25.27 2.86
C ALA A 4 10.66 -24.51 2.85
N ALA A 5 11.78 -25.21 3.05
CA ALA A 5 13.11 -24.60 2.96
C ALA A 5 13.42 -24.17 1.51
N VAL A 6 13.19 -25.06 0.54
CA VAL A 6 13.44 -24.76 -0.88
C VAL A 6 12.59 -23.60 -1.36
N THR A 7 11.30 -23.58 -1.05
CA THR A 7 10.40 -22.48 -1.46
C THR A 7 10.73 -21.17 -0.77
N GLY A 8 11.07 -21.21 0.53
CA GLY A 8 11.46 -20.03 1.29
C GLY A 8 12.77 -19.42 0.80
N ILE A 9 13.82 -20.23 0.65
CA ILE A 9 15.11 -19.77 0.13
C ILE A 9 14.98 -19.30 -1.31
N GLY A 10 14.26 -20.04 -2.15
CA GLY A 10 14.00 -19.68 -3.54
C GLY A 10 13.25 -18.35 -3.66
N GLY A 11 12.22 -18.13 -2.83
CA GLY A 11 11.48 -16.88 -2.79
C GLY A 11 12.36 -15.68 -2.40
N VAL A 12 13.20 -15.82 -1.37
CA VAL A 12 14.14 -14.76 -0.96
C VAL A 12 15.20 -14.51 -2.05
N ALA A 13 15.71 -15.56 -2.70
CA ALA A 13 16.67 -15.42 -3.79
C ALA A 13 16.06 -14.68 -5.00
N ILE A 14 14.80 -14.96 -5.35
CA ILE A 14 14.07 -14.22 -6.40
C ILE A 14 13.92 -12.76 -6.01
N LEU A 15 13.50 -12.45 -4.77
CA LEU A 15 13.39 -11.07 -4.30
C LEU A 15 14.74 -10.34 -4.37
N ALA A 16 15.84 -11.00 -3.97
CA ALA A 16 17.17 -10.40 -4.00
C ALA A 16 17.67 -10.12 -5.43
N SER A 17 17.33 -11.01 -6.39
CA SER A 17 17.79 -10.88 -7.78
C SER A 17 16.89 -10.00 -8.65
N GLN A 18 15.58 -9.95 -8.37
CA GLN A 18 14.60 -9.25 -9.21
C GLN A 18 14.15 -7.89 -8.62
N THR A 19 14.47 -7.63 -7.34
CA THR A 19 14.10 -6.36 -6.70
C THR A 19 15.34 -5.71 -6.06
N ASN A 20 15.47 -5.78 -4.74
CA ASN A 20 16.60 -5.22 -4.01
C ASN A 20 16.84 -5.95 -2.68
N GLY A 21 18.02 -5.74 -2.08
CA GLY A 21 18.40 -6.36 -0.82
C GLY A 21 17.49 -6.02 0.36
N LEU A 22 16.92 -4.81 0.40
CA LEU A 22 15.98 -4.39 1.45
C LEU A 22 14.69 -5.22 1.40
N THR A 23 14.11 -5.36 0.21
CA THR A 23 12.90 -6.18 0.01
C THR A 23 13.15 -7.65 0.32
N ALA A 24 14.28 -8.20 -0.11
CA ALA A 24 14.67 -9.58 0.20
C ALA A 24 14.88 -9.77 1.71
N GLY A 25 15.51 -8.81 2.39
CA GLY A 25 15.70 -8.82 3.84
C GLY A 25 14.37 -8.79 4.60
N LEU A 26 13.41 -7.94 4.19
CA LEU A 26 12.06 -7.91 4.75
C LEU A 26 11.33 -9.25 4.53
N GLY A 27 11.47 -9.86 3.35
CA GLY A 27 10.89 -11.16 3.05
C GLY A 27 11.46 -12.27 3.92
N ALA A 28 12.79 -12.32 4.07
CA ALA A 28 13.46 -13.29 4.94
C ALA A 28 13.06 -13.11 6.42
N ALA A 29 13.04 -11.85 6.90
CA ALA A 29 12.60 -11.52 8.25
C ALA A 29 11.14 -11.91 8.49
N ASN A 30 10.26 -11.70 7.49
CA ASN A 30 8.85 -12.09 7.59
C ASN A 30 8.68 -13.62 7.68
N ILE A 31 9.41 -14.39 6.88
CA ILE A 31 9.40 -15.86 6.95
C ILE A 31 9.88 -16.32 8.32
N ALA A 32 10.98 -15.77 8.84
CA ALA A 32 11.52 -16.10 10.15
C ALA A 32 10.52 -15.77 11.27
N LEU A 33 9.95 -14.56 11.24
CA LEU A 33 8.96 -14.10 12.22
C LEU A 33 7.70 -14.98 12.19
N TYR A 34 7.22 -15.34 11.00
CA TYR A 34 6.06 -16.22 10.83
C TYR A 34 6.32 -17.63 11.36
N ALA A 35 7.42 -18.25 10.94
CA ALA A 35 7.70 -19.65 11.24
C ALA A 35 8.20 -19.86 12.68
N ALA A 36 9.14 -19.02 13.14
CA ALA A 36 9.81 -19.21 14.42
C ALA A 36 9.11 -18.54 15.61
N VAL A 37 8.34 -17.47 15.39
CA VAL A 37 7.69 -16.71 16.47
C VAL A 37 6.18 -16.86 16.42
N TYR A 38 5.54 -16.43 15.31
CA TYR A 38 4.08 -16.40 15.23
C TYR A 38 3.45 -17.81 15.33
N THR A 39 4.00 -18.78 14.62
CA THR A 39 3.42 -20.14 14.58
C THR A 39 3.44 -20.82 15.95
N PRO A 40 4.55 -20.84 16.71
CA PRO A 40 4.53 -21.36 18.08
C PRO A 40 3.63 -20.57 19.03
N LEU A 41 3.58 -19.24 18.90
CA LEU A 41 2.74 -18.40 19.75
C LEU A 41 1.24 -18.70 19.63
N LYS A 42 0.76 -19.23 18.50
CA LYS A 42 -0.66 -19.57 18.30
C LYS A 42 -1.22 -20.48 19.38
N VAL A 43 -0.41 -21.39 19.89
CA VAL A 43 -0.83 -22.36 20.93
C VAL A 43 -0.41 -21.93 22.33
N VAL A 44 0.55 -21.01 22.47
CA VAL A 44 1.15 -20.64 23.75
C VAL A 44 0.55 -19.37 24.35
N SER A 45 0.28 -18.35 23.52
CA SER A 45 -0.03 -17.00 24.02
C SER A 45 -1.06 -16.28 23.19
N ILE A 46 -1.91 -15.47 23.87
CA ILE A 46 -2.86 -14.55 23.22
C ILE A 46 -2.15 -13.46 22.38
N SER A 47 -0.85 -13.23 22.62
CA SER A 47 -0.06 -12.25 21.85
C SER A 47 0.16 -12.65 20.40
N ASN A 48 -0.17 -13.91 20.02
CA ASN A 48 -0.08 -14.37 18.63
C ASN A 48 -0.77 -13.44 17.64
N THR A 49 -1.92 -12.88 18.01
CA THR A 49 -2.70 -12.02 17.10
C THR A 49 -1.95 -10.72 16.77
N TRP A 50 -1.30 -10.09 17.75
CA TRP A 50 -0.50 -8.87 17.54
C TRP A 50 0.77 -9.15 16.73
N VAL A 51 1.46 -10.26 17.04
CA VAL A 51 2.61 -10.71 16.22
C VAL A 51 2.17 -11.05 14.80
N GLY A 52 1.03 -11.72 14.65
CA GLY A 52 0.41 -11.99 13.36
C GLY A 52 0.08 -10.71 12.56
N ALA A 53 -0.37 -9.66 13.24
CA ALA A 53 -0.61 -8.36 12.61
C ALA A 53 0.70 -7.68 12.14
N VAL A 54 1.82 -7.83 12.87
CA VAL A 54 3.14 -7.39 12.39
C VAL A 54 3.54 -8.17 11.14
N VAL A 55 3.43 -9.49 11.16
CA VAL A 55 3.70 -10.35 10.00
C VAL A 55 2.89 -9.91 8.77
N GLY A 56 1.60 -9.62 8.95
CA GLY A 56 0.70 -9.17 7.88
C GLY A 56 0.95 -7.72 7.42
N ALA A 57 1.63 -6.90 8.22
CA ALA A 57 2.00 -5.54 7.86
C ALA A 57 3.32 -5.43 7.08
N ILE A 58 4.14 -6.48 7.04
CA ILE A 58 5.41 -6.51 6.31
C ILE A 58 5.23 -6.61 4.78
N PRO A 59 4.31 -7.43 4.21
CA PRO A 59 4.15 -7.52 2.76
C PRO A 59 3.89 -6.19 2.04
N PRO A 60 3.06 -5.27 2.57
CA PRO A 60 2.94 -3.93 2.00
C PRO A 60 4.26 -3.14 1.96
N LEU A 61 5.11 -3.29 3.00
CA LEU A 61 6.46 -2.71 2.99
C LEU A 61 7.32 -3.31 1.89
N MET A 62 7.25 -4.63 1.70
CA MET A 62 7.98 -5.32 0.63
C MET A 62 7.57 -4.81 -0.75
N GLY A 63 6.26 -4.65 -1.00
CA GLY A 63 5.75 -4.09 -2.26
C GLY A 63 6.25 -2.66 -2.50
N TRP A 64 6.23 -1.84 -1.45
CA TRP A 64 6.73 -0.46 -1.53
C TRP A 64 8.23 -0.40 -1.77
N THR A 65 9.02 -1.12 -0.98
CA THR A 65 10.49 -1.14 -1.12
C THR A 65 10.95 -1.78 -2.42
N ALA A 66 10.21 -2.72 -2.98
CA ALA A 66 10.48 -3.26 -4.31
C ALA A 66 10.38 -2.18 -5.40
N ALA A 67 9.40 -1.27 -5.28
CA ALA A 67 9.17 -0.20 -6.24
C ALA A 67 10.09 1.02 -6.04
N THR A 68 10.42 1.38 -4.78
CA THR A 68 11.11 2.63 -4.46
C THR A 68 12.56 2.44 -4.00
N GLY A 69 12.94 1.22 -3.63
CA GLY A 69 14.26 0.91 -3.06
C GLY A 69 14.46 1.37 -1.62
N GLN A 70 13.45 1.98 -0.97
CA GLN A 70 13.62 2.58 0.36
C GLN A 70 12.34 2.52 1.20
N LEU A 71 12.52 2.66 2.53
CA LEU A 71 11.43 2.86 3.48
C LEU A 71 11.21 4.37 3.65
N ASP A 72 10.08 4.85 3.20
CA ASP A 72 9.67 6.25 3.33
C ASP A 72 8.31 6.37 4.03
N PRO A 73 7.79 7.59 4.29
CA PRO A 73 6.53 7.78 4.99
C PRO A 73 5.35 7.04 4.38
N GLY A 74 5.30 6.90 3.04
CA GLY A 74 4.24 6.17 2.36
C GLY A 74 4.22 4.68 2.69
N ALA A 75 5.41 4.06 2.76
CA ALA A 75 5.56 2.67 3.20
C ALA A 75 5.03 2.48 4.62
N LEU A 76 5.38 3.39 5.54
CA LEU A 76 4.97 3.32 6.94
C LEU A 76 3.46 3.52 7.11
N VAL A 77 2.86 4.48 6.39
CA VAL A 77 1.40 4.69 6.37
C VAL A 77 0.68 3.43 5.90
N LEU A 78 1.16 2.81 4.82
CA LEU A 78 0.54 1.60 4.26
C LEU A 78 0.64 0.43 5.23
N SER A 79 1.81 0.22 5.83
CA SER A 79 2.03 -0.84 6.82
C SER A 79 1.19 -0.63 8.09
N ALA A 80 1.15 0.60 8.62
CA ALA A 80 0.33 0.94 9.78
C ALA A 80 -1.17 0.75 9.51
N THR A 81 -1.62 1.14 8.31
CA THR A 81 -3.00 0.88 7.88
C THR A 81 -3.34 -0.59 7.95
N LEU A 82 -2.51 -1.45 7.36
CA LEU A 82 -2.73 -2.89 7.35
C LEU A 82 -2.65 -3.48 8.77
N TYR A 83 -1.66 -3.06 9.58
CA TYR A 83 -1.55 -3.50 10.97
C TYR A 83 -2.82 -3.20 11.77
N LEU A 84 -3.31 -1.96 11.72
CA LEU A 84 -4.48 -1.53 12.47
C LEU A 84 -5.78 -2.14 11.94
N TRP A 85 -5.91 -2.27 10.61
CA TRP A 85 -7.09 -2.86 9.96
C TRP A 85 -7.24 -4.35 10.28
N GLN A 86 -6.15 -5.09 10.38
CA GLN A 86 -6.20 -6.53 10.66
C GLN A 86 -6.81 -6.81 12.04
N MET A 87 -6.60 -5.94 13.03
CA MET A 87 -7.04 -6.20 14.40
C MET A 87 -8.57 -6.31 14.52
N PRO A 88 -9.41 -5.34 14.08
CA PRO A 88 -10.87 -5.49 14.12
C PRO A 88 -11.36 -6.68 13.28
N HIS A 89 -10.74 -6.93 12.12
CA HIS A 89 -11.06 -8.05 11.26
C HIS A 89 -10.85 -9.40 11.99
N PHE A 90 -9.67 -9.62 12.56
CA PHE A 90 -9.36 -10.86 13.26
C PHE A 90 -10.08 -10.99 14.60
N MET A 91 -10.34 -9.92 15.33
CA MET A 91 -11.13 -9.97 16.55
C MET A 91 -12.57 -10.41 16.29
N ALA A 92 -13.19 -9.89 15.22
CA ALA A 92 -14.51 -10.32 14.79
C ALA A 92 -14.54 -11.80 14.37
N LEU A 93 -13.55 -12.23 13.57
CA LEU A 93 -13.41 -13.63 13.14
C LEU A 93 -13.16 -14.56 14.34
N ALA A 94 -12.23 -14.18 15.24
CA ALA A 94 -11.89 -14.95 16.42
C ALA A 94 -13.09 -15.12 17.38
N TRP A 95 -13.98 -14.13 17.44
CA TRP A 95 -15.22 -14.24 18.20
C TRP A 95 -16.21 -15.21 17.56
N MET A 96 -16.42 -15.13 16.25
CA MET A 96 -17.34 -16.02 15.53
C MET A 96 -16.89 -17.47 15.58
N CYS A 97 -15.59 -17.73 15.47
CA CYS A 97 -14.99 -19.06 15.40
C CYS A 97 -14.36 -19.50 16.74
N ARG A 98 -14.73 -18.89 17.87
CA ARG A 98 -14.09 -19.12 19.17
C ARG A 98 -14.09 -20.58 19.63
N GLU A 99 -15.15 -21.33 19.31
CA GLU A 99 -15.28 -22.74 19.65
C GLU A 99 -14.35 -23.62 18.81
N ASP A 100 -14.22 -23.31 17.52
CA ASP A 100 -13.32 -24.02 16.61
C ASP A 100 -11.86 -23.79 16.98
N TYR A 101 -11.50 -22.53 17.31
CA TYR A 101 -10.16 -22.21 17.82
C TYR A 101 -9.86 -22.89 19.16
N ALA A 102 -10.84 -22.97 20.05
CA ALA A 102 -10.68 -23.68 21.33
C ALA A 102 -10.48 -25.18 21.11
N ARG A 103 -11.25 -25.81 20.22
CA ARG A 103 -11.08 -27.22 19.84
C ARG A 103 -9.72 -27.50 19.17
N GLY A 104 -9.25 -26.56 18.36
CA GLY A 104 -7.92 -26.64 17.74
C GLY A 104 -6.75 -26.33 18.68
N GLY A 105 -7.01 -26.03 19.96
CA GLY A 105 -5.95 -25.72 20.94
C GLY A 105 -5.32 -24.34 20.82
N TYR A 106 -5.91 -23.43 20.00
CA TYR A 106 -5.35 -22.10 19.78
C TYR A 106 -5.64 -21.15 20.95
N SER A 107 -4.61 -20.39 21.36
CA SER A 107 -4.68 -19.40 22.43
C SER A 107 -5.13 -18.03 21.90
N MET A 108 -6.38 -17.95 21.41
CA MET A 108 -6.96 -16.69 20.93
C MET A 108 -7.55 -15.88 22.07
N LEU A 109 -7.55 -14.53 21.95
CA LEU A 109 -8.14 -13.65 22.98
C LEU A 109 -9.59 -14.01 23.28
N SER A 110 -10.38 -14.34 22.26
CA SER A 110 -11.79 -14.72 22.38
C SER A 110 -12.03 -15.98 23.21
N ARG A 111 -11.05 -16.89 23.33
CA ARG A 111 -11.13 -18.08 24.17
C ARG A 111 -11.15 -17.74 25.65
N PHE A 112 -10.44 -16.67 26.05
CA PHE A 112 -10.28 -16.22 27.45
C PHE A 112 -11.19 -15.04 27.79
N ASP A 113 -12.20 -14.75 26.95
CA ASP A 113 -13.13 -13.64 27.08
C ASP A 113 -14.58 -14.14 26.97
N PRO A 114 -15.16 -14.67 28.07
CA PRO A 114 -16.51 -15.22 28.05
C PRO A 114 -17.57 -14.20 27.65
N THR A 115 -17.35 -12.93 27.94
CA THR A 115 -18.30 -11.84 27.67
C THR A 115 -18.14 -11.22 26.31
N GLY A 116 -17.02 -11.45 25.61
CA GLY A 116 -16.68 -10.80 24.33
C GLY A 116 -16.27 -9.34 24.43
N ARG A 117 -16.35 -8.73 25.61
CA ARG A 117 -16.09 -7.29 25.78
C ARG A 117 -14.63 -6.94 25.54
N ARG A 118 -13.70 -7.77 25.99
CA ARG A 118 -12.25 -7.54 25.77
C ARG A 118 -11.89 -7.65 24.28
N THR A 119 -12.46 -8.64 23.61
CA THR A 119 -12.30 -8.87 22.14
C THR A 119 -12.86 -7.69 21.37
N ALA A 120 -14.08 -7.26 21.69
CA ALA A 120 -14.72 -6.12 21.05
C ALA A 120 -14.04 -4.79 21.35
N ALA A 121 -13.55 -4.58 22.59
CA ALA A 121 -12.77 -3.40 22.97
C ALA A 121 -11.45 -3.31 22.18
N CYS A 122 -10.79 -4.44 21.96
CA CYS A 122 -9.59 -4.51 21.14
C CYS A 122 -9.90 -4.10 19.67
N ALA A 123 -11.00 -4.61 19.11
CA ALA A 123 -11.45 -4.24 17.77
C ALA A 123 -11.75 -2.74 17.65
N LEU A 124 -12.55 -2.19 18.56
CA LEU A 124 -12.94 -0.78 18.55
C LEU A 124 -11.72 0.14 18.70
N ARG A 125 -10.82 -0.15 19.65
CA ARG A 125 -9.61 0.65 19.87
C ARG A 125 -8.73 0.74 18.63
N ASN A 126 -8.56 -0.37 17.88
CA ASN A 126 -7.77 -0.36 16.65
C ASN A 126 -8.49 0.38 15.50
N CYS A 127 -9.83 0.33 15.42
CA CYS A 127 -10.58 1.20 14.52
C CYS A 127 -10.33 2.68 14.84
N MET A 128 -10.35 3.05 16.13
CA MET A 128 -10.08 4.43 16.55
C MET A 128 -8.64 4.88 16.22
N TYR A 129 -7.66 3.99 16.35
CA TYR A 129 -6.27 4.29 15.93
C TYR A 129 -6.11 4.39 14.42
N LEU A 130 -6.98 3.72 13.65
CA LEU A 130 -6.98 3.78 12.19
C LEU A 130 -7.56 5.11 11.65
N LEU A 131 -8.47 5.77 12.40
CA LEU A 131 -9.09 7.03 11.99
C LEU A 131 -8.08 8.13 11.63
N PRO A 132 -7.05 8.44 12.44
CA PRO A 132 -6.10 9.50 12.13
C PRO A 132 -5.09 9.14 11.03
N VAL A 133 -5.01 7.88 10.58
CA VAL A 133 -3.98 7.44 9.63
C VAL A 133 -4.12 8.16 8.28
N GLY A 134 -5.35 8.41 7.80
CA GLY A 134 -5.57 9.15 6.56
C GLY A 134 -5.16 10.63 6.67
N MET A 135 -5.41 11.27 7.83
CA MET A 135 -4.93 12.63 8.10
C MET A 135 -3.40 12.66 8.17
N LEU A 136 -2.79 11.67 8.82
CA LEU A 136 -1.33 11.54 8.87
C LEU A 136 -0.74 11.35 7.45
N ALA A 137 -1.38 10.55 6.60
CA ALA A 137 -0.96 10.36 5.21
C ALA A 137 -0.95 11.69 4.42
N ALA A 138 -1.99 12.52 4.60
CA ALA A 138 -2.07 13.84 3.98
C ALA A 138 -1.03 14.80 4.57
N ALA A 139 -0.86 14.84 5.90
CA ALA A 139 0.13 15.68 6.57
C ALA A 139 1.57 15.34 6.17
N LEU A 140 1.86 14.07 5.91
CA LEU A 140 3.15 13.59 5.42
C LEU A 140 3.34 13.81 3.89
N GLY A 141 2.33 14.36 3.20
CA GLY A 141 2.38 14.58 1.76
C GLY A 141 2.33 13.31 0.91
N VAL A 142 1.91 12.20 1.48
CA VAL A 142 1.72 10.92 0.77
C VAL A 142 0.48 10.97 -0.11
N THR A 143 -0.58 11.67 0.38
CA THR A 143 -1.86 11.82 -0.30
C THR A 143 -2.32 13.27 -0.29
N THR A 144 -3.34 13.59 -1.09
CA THR A 144 -4.02 14.90 -1.03
C THR A 144 -4.90 15.01 0.22
N ASN A 145 -5.27 16.24 0.60
CA ASN A 145 -6.15 16.49 1.75
C ASN A 145 -7.54 15.86 1.60
N ALA A 146 -8.03 15.65 0.37
CA ALA A 146 -9.30 14.98 0.11
C ALA A 146 -9.33 13.55 0.67
N PHE A 147 -8.20 12.84 0.58
CA PHE A 147 -8.07 11.51 1.18
C PHE A 147 -8.30 11.49 2.69
N ALA A 148 -7.89 12.54 3.41
CA ALA A 148 -8.11 12.62 4.86
C ALA A 148 -9.60 12.55 5.22
N TYR A 149 -10.46 13.21 4.45
CA TYR A 149 -11.91 13.20 4.67
C TYR A 149 -12.53 11.87 4.24
N GLU A 150 -12.17 11.34 3.07
CA GLU A 150 -12.70 10.08 2.56
C GLU A 150 -12.29 8.90 3.46
N SER A 151 -11.03 8.83 3.85
CA SER A 151 -10.53 7.80 4.75
C SER A 151 -11.19 7.86 6.13
N ALA A 152 -11.43 9.06 6.67
CA ALA A 152 -12.15 9.25 7.92
C ALA A 152 -13.59 8.76 7.82
N PHE A 153 -14.28 9.04 6.71
CA PHE A 153 -15.65 8.55 6.46
C PHE A 153 -15.69 7.01 6.35
N ILE A 154 -14.82 6.43 5.51
CA ILE A 154 -14.75 4.97 5.30
C ILE A 154 -14.41 4.25 6.62
N THR A 155 -13.42 4.76 7.35
CA THR A 155 -13.00 4.18 8.64
C THR A 155 -14.04 4.45 9.73
N GLY A 156 -14.71 5.60 9.72
CA GLY A 156 -15.81 5.94 10.62
C GLY A 156 -16.96 4.96 10.50
N ALA A 157 -17.37 4.60 9.27
CA ALA A 157 -18.39 3.60 9.04
C ALA A 157 -18.04 2.22 9.63
N MET A 158 -16.79 1.78 9.47
CA MET A 158 -16.31 0.55 10.12
C MET A 158 -16.25 0.71 11.65
N THR A 159 -15.87 1.86 12.16
CA THR A 159 -15.81 2.14 13.61
C THR A 159 -17.20 2.06 14.26
N VAL A 160 -18.26 2.51 13.58
CA VAL A 160 -19.66 2.36 14.05
C VAL A 160 -20.00 0.88 14.22
N THR A 161 -19.62 0.02 13.28
CA THR A 161 -19.86 -1.42 13.43
C THR A 161 -19.05 -2.06 14.55
N ALA A 162 -17.82 -1.57 14.79
CA ALA A 162 -17.01 -2.00 15.93
C ALA A 162 -17.60 -1.53 17.27
N ALA A 163 -18.16 -0.32 17.34
CA ALA A 163 -18.87 0.19 18.49
C ALA A 163 -20.14 -0.63 18.78
N ALA A 164 -20.90 -1.00 17.77
CA ALA A 164 -22.04 -1.90 17.90
C ALA A 164 -21.63 -3.28 18.43
N PHE A 165 -20.51 -3.82 17.97
CA PHE A 165 -19.96 -5.08 18.50
C PHE A 165 -19.50 -4.93 19.95
N TYR A 166 -18.93 -3.80 20.33
CA TYR A 166 -18.55 -3.53 21.71
C TYR A 166 -19.77 -3.40 22.65
N SER A 167 -20.82 -2.73 22.20
CA SER A 167 -22.06 -2.54 22.96
C SER A 167 -22.82 -3.85 23.18
N SER A 168 -22.80 -4.72 22.17
CA SER A 168 -23.49 -6.02 22.20
C SER A 168 -22.62 -7.09 21.52
N PRO A 169 -21.76 -7.80 22.28
CA PRO A 169 -20.82 -8.79 21.73
C PRO A 169 -21.52 -10.07 21.27
N THR A 170 -22.28 -9.98 20.18
CA THR A 170 -23.00 -11.09 19.57
C THR A 170 -22.32 -11.57 18.27
N ASN A 171 -22.58 -12.81 17.88
CA ASN A 171 -22.10 -13.32 16.59
C ASN A 171 -22.63 -12.51 15.39
N ALA A 172 -23.84 -11.92 15.52
CA ALA A 172 -24.43 -11.07 14.48
C ALA A 172 -23.62 -9.75 14.34
N ALA A 173 -23.34 -9.07 15.45
CA ALA A 173 -22.56 -7.83 15.46
C ALA A 173 -21.10 -8.08 14.97
N ALA A 174 -20.47 -9.18 15.43
CA ALA A 174 -19.15 -9.58 14.94
C ALA A 174 -19.14 -9.84 13.42
N ARG A 175 -20.16 -10.50 12.89
CA ARG A 175 -20.33 -10.75 11.45
C ARG A 175 -20.48 -9.45 10.66
N THR A 176 -21.21 -8.47 11.20
CA THR A 176 -21.37 -7.15 10.58
C THR A 176 -20.01 -6.42 10.53
N LEU A 177 -19.26 -6.39 11.63
CA LEU A 177 -17.91 -5.81 11.66
C LEU A 177 -16.97 -6.52 10.67
N PHE A 178 -17.00 -7.86 10.64
CA PHE A 178 -16.18 -8.64 9.71
C PHE A 178 -16.48 -8.27 8.24
N ARG A 179 -17.77 -8.18 7.86
CA ARG A 179 -18.14 -7.75 6.51
C ARG A 179 -17.77 -6.31 6.21
N ALA A 180 -17.94 -5.40 7.18
CA ALA A 180 -17.53 -4.02 7.07
C ALA A 180 -16.02 -3.89 6.84
N SER A 181 -15.21 -4.69 7.54
CA SER A 181 -13.76 -4.69 7.34
C SER A 181 -13.33 -5.22 5.98
N LEU A 182 -14.04 -6.20 5.41
CA LEU A 182 -13.80 -6.69 4.04
C LEU A 182 -14.09 -5.62 2.98
N LEU A 183 -15.10 -4.79 3.20
CA LEU A 183 -15.42 -3.68 2.31
C LEU A 183 -14.49 -2.48 2.52
N HIS A 184 -14.11 -2.22 3.78
CA HIS A 184 -13.22 -1.11 4.15
C HIS A 184 -11.90 -1.16 3.40
N LEU A 185 -11.21 -2.30 3.37
CA LEU A 185 -9.86 -2.39 2.82
C LEU A 185 -9.78 -2.04 1.33
N PRO A 186 -10.61 -2.62 0.43
CA PRO A 186 -10.60 -2.23 -0.99
C PRO A 186 -10.95 -0.77 -1.21
N LEU A 187 -11.94 -0.23 -0.48
CA LEU A 187 -12.35 1.18 -0.61
C LEU A 187 -11.24 2.12 -0.14
N PHE A 188 -10.63 1.83 1.01
CA PHE A 188 -9.52 2.62 1.55
C PHE A 188 -8.31 2.59 0.60
N MET A 189 -7.95 1.41 0.05
CA MET A 189 -6.85 1.28 -0.90
C MET A 189 -7.14 1.97 -2.23
N ALA A 190 -8.36 1.89 -2.73
CA ALA A 190 -8.78 2.61 -3.94
C ALA A 190 -8.68 4.13 -3.73
N ALA A 191 -9.20 4.65 -2.63
CA ALA A 191 -9.11 6.06 -2.28
C ALA A 191 -7.63 6.51 -2.12
N LEU A 192 -6.79 5.70 -1.45
CA LEU A 192 -5.37 5.98 -1.30
C LEU A 192 -4.66 6.08 -2.65
N LEU A 193 -4.97 5.18 -3.59
CA LEU A 193 -4.40 5.21 -4.94
C LEU A 193 -4.86 6.41 -5.76
N LEU A 194 -6.15 6.75 -5.69
CA LEU A 194 -6.75 7.90 -6.40
C LEU A 194 -6.17 9.24 -5.92
N HIS A 195 -5.89 9.34 -4.63
CA HIS A 195 -5.40 10.57 -3.99
C HIS A 195 -3.89 10.58 -3.76
N ARG A 196 -3.16 9.59 -4.29
CA ARG A 196 -1.71 9.50 -4.13
C ARG A 196 -1.02 10.71 -4.77
N VAL A 197 -0.14 11.36 -3.99
CA VAL A 197 0.80 12.34 -4.53
C VAL A 197 1.99 11.57 -5.13
N PRO A 198 2.41 11.85 -6.37
CA PRO A 198 3.56 11.19 -7.00
C PRO A 198 4.80 11.30 -6.12
N HIS A 199 5.50 10.18 -5.96
CA HIS A 199 6.74 10.14 -5.19
C HIS A 199 7.84 10.91 -5.95
N ASN A 200 8.23 12.06 -5.41
CA ASN A 200 9.33 12.85 -5.94
C ASN A 200 10.58 12.58 -5.08
N GLN A 201 11.68 12.21 -5.72
CA GLN A 201 12.94 11.93 -5.02
C GLN A 201 13.42 13.11 -4.15
N GLU A 202 13.11 14.34 -4.55
CA GLU A 202 13.41 15.54 -3.76
C GLU A 202 12.67 15.57 -2.41
N ARG A 203 11.39 15.12 -2.37
CA ARG A 203 10.63 15.03 -1.11
C ARG A 203 11.17 13.94 -0.19
N ALA A 204 11.61 12.81 -0.74
CA ALA A 204 12.26 11.76 0.03
C ALA A 204 13.59 12.22 0.65
N ALA A 205 14.36 13.04 -0.06
CA ALA A 205 15.57 13.65 0.47
C ALA A 205 15.27 14.66 1.58
N GLN A 206 14.26 15.51 1.43
CA GLN A 206 13.81 16.47 2.45
C GLN A 206 13.34 15.77 3.74
N TRP A 207 12.62 14.66 3.63
CA TRP A 207 12.21 13.86 4.78
C TRP A 207 13.41 13.32 5.57
N LYS A 208 14.43 12.79 4.88
CA LYS A 208 15.65 12.31 5.52
C LYS A 208 16.40 13.43 6.26
N VAL A 209 16.47 14.63 5.68
CA VAL A 209 17.06 15.81 6.30
C VAL A 209 16.26 16.24 7.54
N SER A 210 14.94 16.22 7.45
CA SER A 210 14.05 16.61 8.57
C SER A 210 14.16 15.66 9.77
N LEU A 211 14.30 14.36 9.54
CA LEU A 211 14.53 13.40 10.63
C LEU A 211 15.93 13.52 11.26
N ALA A 212 16.93 13.90 10.46
CA ALA A 212 18.31 14.09 10.94
C ALA A 212 18.47 15.36 11.78
N SER A 213 17.56 16.33 11.67
CA SER A 213 17.57 17.60 12.41
C SER A 213 16.22 17.88 13.06
N PRO A 214 15.96 17.37 14.26
CA PRO A 214 14.69 17.55 14.97
C PRO A 214 14.31 19.01 15.24
N SER A 215 15.28 19.90 15.28
CA SER A 215 15.09 21.36 15.49
C SER A 215 14.46 22.09 14.30
N SER A 216 14.42 21.50 13.10
CA SER A 216 13.85 22.16 11.90
C SER A 216 12.35 21.92 11.73
N VAL A 217 11.74 21.01 12.48
CA VAL A 217 10.31 20.68 12.36
C VAL A 217 9.42 21.85 12.81
N PHE A 218 9.92 22.73 13.66
CA PHE A 218 9.20 23.93 14.13
C PHE A 218 9.44 25.20 13.28
N ALA A 219 10.36 25.17 12.31
CA ALA A 219 10.74 26.36 11.54
C ALA A 219 10.19 26.44 10.11
N ALA A 220 9.50 25.43 9.61
CA ALA A 220 8.96 25.40 8.25
C ALA A 220 7.50 25.90 8.20
N SER A 221 7.28 27.16 8.51
CA SER A 221 6.12 27.88 7.98
C SER A 221 6.36 28.15 6.49
N PRO A 222 5.41 27.87 5.58
CA PRO A 222 5.57 28.21 4.17
C PRO A 222 5.54 29.74 4.02
N VAL A 223 6.72 30.34 3.84
CA VAL A 223 6.82 31.72 3.37
C VAL A 223 6.25 31.74 1.96
N LEU A 224 5.08 32.38 1.81
CA LEU A 224 4.51 32.76 0.54
C LEU A 224 5.53 33.65 -0.20
N ARG A 225 6.26 33.07 -1.14
CA ARG A 225 7.04 33.85 -2.10
C ARG A 225 6.09 34.43 -3.13
N SER A 226 6.08 35.76 -3.21
CA SER A 226 5.43 36.56 -4.24
C SER A 226 5.82 36.12 -5.65
N PRO A 227 4.92 36.18 -6.64
CA PRO A 227 5.19 35.79 -8.01
C PRO A 227 5.79 36.97 -8.80
N GLU A 228 7.03 37.35 -8.51
CA GLU A 228 7.79 38.27 -9.38
C GLU A 228 9.21 37.72 -9.50
N GLN A 229 9.45 37.04 -10.59
CA GLN A 229 10.65 36.85 -11.39
C GLN A 229 10.68 35.42 -11.98
N SER A 230 9.97 35.23 -13.09
CA SER A 230 10.37 34.20 -14.08
C SER A 230 9.91 34.62 -15.49
N HIS A 231 10.59 35.61 -16.04
CA HIS A 231 10.70 35.72 -17.48
C HIS A 231 12.08 35.22 -17.86
N ALA A 232 12.14 34.04 -18.42
CA ALA A 232 13.07 33.43 -19.34
C ALA A 232 13.33 31.95 -18.99
N ALA A 233 12.47 31.06 -19.45
CA ALA A 233 12.88 29.68 -19.77
C ALA A 233 11.95 29.15 -20.87
N GLN A 234 12.57 28.90 -21.99
CA GLN A 234 12.05 28.36 -23.23
C GLN A 234 11.22 27.10 -23.01
N GLY A 235 10.13 26.99 -23.79
CA GLY A 235 9.22 25.87 -23.77
C GLY A 235 9.87 24.55 -24.14
N THR A 236 9.97 23.68 -23.17
CA THR A 236 10.16 22.25 -23.39
C THR A 236 8.81 21.59 -23.15
N MET A 237 8.20 21.14 -24.22
CA MET A 237 6.94 20.39 -24.22
C MET A 237 7.13 19.15 -23.36
N ARG A 238 6.54 19.13 -22.15
CA ARG A 238 6.57 17.95 -21.28
C ARG A 238 5.64 16.91 -21.88
N THR A 239 6.20 15.90 -22.48
CA THR A 239 5.47 14.67 -22.82
C THR A 239 5.04 14.00 -21.52
N ILE A 240 3.73 13.98 -21.24
CA ILE A 240 3.16 13.25 -20.14
C ILE A 240 3.18 11.77 -20.50
N CYS A 241 4.19 11.04 -20.04
CA CYS A 241 4.17 9.58 -20.08
C CYS A 241 3.19 9.07 -19.03
N VAL A 242 1.98 8.75 -19.46
CA VAL A 242 1.01 8.02 -18.63
C VAL A 242 1.43 6.56 -18.66
N ALA A 243 2.11 6.08 -17.62
CA ALA A 243 2.36 4.66 -17.46
C ALA A 243 1.02 3.95 -17.21
N PRO A 244 0.69 2.88 -17.95
CA PRO A 244 -0.59 2.18 -17.82
C PRO A 244 -0.76 1.46 -16.47
N PHE A 245 0.33 1.29 -15.70
CA PHE A 245 0.31 0.71 -14.35
C PHE A 245 1.20 1.53 -13.42
N PRO A 246 0.66 2.06 -12.29
CA PRO A 246 1.40 2.94 -11.38
C PRO A 246 2.52 2.24 -10.59
N PHE A 247 2.75 0.95 -10.79
CA PHE A 247 3.71 0.13 -10.04
C PHE A 247 4.80 -0.53 -10.90
N LEU A 248 4.79 -0.36 -12.22
CA LEU A 248 5.86 -0.90 -13.06
C LEU A 248 7.00 0.13 -13.18
N PRO A 249 8.27 -0.30 -13.07
CA PRO A 249 9.41 0.57 -13.32
C PRO A 249 9.35 1.08 -14.77
N VAL A 250 9.44 2.38 -14.94
CA VAL A 250 9.55 3.00 -16.28
C VAL A 250 10.92 2.64 -16.82
N PRO A 251 11.05 2.06 -18.04
CA PRO A 251 12.34 1.87 -18.66
C PRO A 251 13.04 3.22 -18.83
N THR A 252 14.27 3.35 -18.37
CA THR A 252 15.08 4.57 -18.41
C THR A 252 15.74 4.79 -19.78
N GLU A 253 15.36 4.06 -20.81
CA GLU A 253 15.86 4.31 -22.17
C GLU A 253 15.01 5.38 -22.86
N SER A 254 15.60 6.56 -23.01
CA SER A 254 15.10 7.63 -23.86
C SER A 254 15.25 7.20 -25.33
N VAL A 255 14.18 6.71 -25.95
CA VAL A 255 14.13 6.56 -27.41
C VAL A 255 14.04 7.95 -28.00
N SER A 256 15.18 8.45 -28.50
CA SER A 256 15.23 9.65 -29.31
C SER A 256 14.68 9.33 -30.69
N TRP A 257 13.45 9.73 -30.99
CA TRP A 257 12.93 9.77 -32.36
C TRP A 257 13.51 11.03 -33.01
N SER A 258 14.53 10.86 -33.85
CA SER A 258 14.93 11.87 -34.81
C SER A 258 13.92 11.90 -35.95
N SER A 259 13.11 12.96 -36.00
CA SER A 259 12.31 13.29 -37.18
C SER A 259 13.25 13.80 -38.28
N GLN A 260 13.64 12.94 -39.21
CA GLN A 260 14.14 13.40 -40.51
C GLN A 260 12.95 13.91 -41.30
N ALA A 261 12.82 15.21 -41.37
CA ALA A 261 12.03 15.87 -42.42
C ALA A 261 12.89 15.90 -43.65
N GLU A 262 12.67 14.98 -44.58
CA GLU A 262 13.16 15.12 -45.95
C GLU A 262 12.26 16.06 -46.72
N SER A 263 12.81 17.24 -47.04
CA SER A 263 12.37 18.10 -48.10
C SER A 263 12.90 17.53 -49.40
N SER A 264 12.05 17.13 -50.33
CA SER A 264 12.40 17.10 -51.75
C SER A 264 11.22 17.56 -52.60
N SER A 265 11.30 18.81 -53.05
CA SER A 265 10.76 19.26 -54.28
C SER A 265 11.59 18.64 -55.41
N ASP A 266 11.01 17.85 -56.30
CA ASP A 266 11.27 18.01 -57.70
C ASP A 266 10.20 17.34 -58.58
N ILE A 267 9.89 18.05 -59.61
CA ILE A 267 8.93 17.85 -60.69
C ILE A 267 9.53 16.93 -61.75
N GLY A 268 8.75 16.02 -62.27
CA GLY A 268 9.18 15.27 -63.44
C GLY A 268 8.18 14.22 -63.98
N SER A 269 7.26 14.63 -64.69
CA SER A 269 6.50 14.13 -65.91
C SER A 269 6.72 12.67 -66.37
N VAL A 270 5.55 12.13 -66.81
CA VAL A 270 5.30 11.27 -68.04
C VAL A 270 5.56 9.76 -67.82
N SER A 271 4.64 8.87 -67.95
CA SER A 271 3.85 8.40 -69.09
C SER A 271 3.02 7.17 -68.77
N GLU A 272 1.92 7.06 -69.45
CA GLU A 272 0.96 5.95 -69.56
C GLU A 272 1.58 4.58 -69.90
N SER A 273 0.95 3.52 -69.43
CA SER A 273 0.39 2.41 -70.25
C SER A 273 -0.21 1.34 -69.35
N GLU A 274 -1.46 1.20 -69.39
CA GLU A 274 -2.30 0.12 -69.93
C GLU A 274 -2.02 -1.32 -69.52
N ALA A 275 -3.12 -1.91 -69.20
CA ALA A 275 -3.58 -3.28 -69.43
C ALA A 275 -3.56 -4.20 -68.21
N SER A 276 -4.70 -4.52 -67.64
CA SER A 276 -5.68 -5.53 -68.12
C SER A 276 -5.59 -6.84 -67.35
N LEU A 277 -6.79 -7.22 -66.92
CA LEU A 277 -7.36 -8.56 -66.76
C LEU A 277 -7.34 -9.29 -65.41
N LYS A 278 -8.56 -9.44 -64.97
CA LYS A 278 -9.22 -10.39 -64.08
C LYS A 278 -9.02 -11.87 -64.48
N PRO A 279 -9.75 -12.81 -63.86
CA PRO A 279 -9.84 -13.27 -62.45
C PRO A 279 -9.79 -14.83 -62.42
N GLY A 280 -10.02 -15.41 -61.25
CA GLY A 280 -10.60 -16.76 -61.19
C GLY A 280 -9.89 -17.76 -60.30
N VAL A 281 -10.58 -18.18 -59.39
CA VAL A 281 -11.10 -19.36 -58.70
C VAL A 281 -10.82 -19.33 -57.21
#